data_96ec1a60ccca724e827b68e65f2c2bd0
#
_entry.id   96ec1a60ccca724e827b68e65f2c2bd0
#
_cell.length_a   1.000
_cell.length_b   1.000
_cell.length_c   1.000
_cell.angle_alpha   90.00
_cell.angle_beta   90.00
_cell.angle_gamma   90.00
#
_symmetry.space_group_name_H-M   'P 1'
#
loop_
_entity.id
_entity.type
_entity.pdbx_description
1 polymer ?
#
loop_
_entity_poly.entity_id
_entity_poly.type
_entity_poly.pdbx_seq_one_letter_code
_entity_poly.pdbx_strand_id
1 'polypeptide(L)'
;IHNIQALAERELTTFSMELVPRISRAQRMDALSAMSSAAGYKAVLLAASTLNKFFPLMMTAAGTISPANILVIGAGVAGLQAIATAKRLGARVKAFDTRPIVKEQVESLGAEFVSLETSEEAQTTGGYAEEMSEDFYQHEHAIISEHLPTTDAVITTAQIFGKRAPLLITEEMVQTMRYGSVIVDLAAEQGGNCELTVPGKSVERHGVNILSPLDLPSSLSYHTSEMFSRNVRVAQGLL
;
A
#
# COMPACT_ATOMS: atom_id res chain seq x y z
N ILE A 1 10.16 4.03 23.90
CA ILE A 1 9.90 4.13 25.36
C ILE A 1 10.92 5.08 26.00
N HIS A 2 12.23 4.94 25.75
CA HIS A 2 13.27 5.78 26.38
C HIS A 2 13.06 7.29 26.16
N ASN A 3 12.72 7.72 24.93
CA ASN A 3 12.44 9.12 24.63
C ASN A 3 11.22 9.66 25.39
N ILE A 4 10.17 8.84 25.57
CA ILE A 4 8.97 9.23 26.30
C ILE A 4 9.29 9.43 27.78
N GLN A 5 10.11 8.56 28.38
CA GLN A 5 10.58 8.69 29.76
C GLN A 5 11.40 9.98 29.96
N ALA A 6 12.34 10.26 29.05
CA ALA A 6 13.16 11.47 29.11
C ALA A 6 12.34 12.78 28.98
N LEU A 7 11.23 12.75 28.21
CA LEU A 7 10.30 13.88 28.10
C LEU A 7 9.46 14.02 29.40
N ALA A 8 9.00 12.91 29.96
CA ALA A 8 8.24 12.90 31.22
C ALA A 8 9.07 13.41 32.41
N GLU A 9 10.34 12.99 32.50
CA GLU A 9 11.28 13.46 33.53
C GLU A 9 11.51 14.97 33.50
N ARG A 10 11.31 15.59 32.33
CA ARG A 10 11.42 17.04 32.13
C ARG A 10 10.09 17.78 32.26
N GLU A 11 9.04 17.08 32.68
CA GLU A 11 7.68 17.62 32.83
C GLU A 11 7.14 18.30 31.53
N LEU A 12 7.53 17.78 30.35
CA LEU A 12 7.10 18.33 29.07
C LEU A 12 5.76 17.71 28.63
N THR A 13 4.81 18.56 28.26
CA THR A 13 3.60 18.12 27.57
C THR A 13 3.90 17.86 26.10
N THR A 14 3.65 16.64 25.64
CA THR A 14 3.95 16.21 24.26
C THR A 14 2.76 15.57 23.60
N PHE A 15 2.64 15.75 22.27
CA PHE A 15 1.60 15.18 21.45
C PHE A 15 2.24 14.40 20.31
N SER A 16 1.85 13.12 20.14
CA SER A 16 2.28 12.29 19.01
C SER A 16 1.17 12.29 17.97
N MET A 17 1.46 12.79 16.79
CA MET A 17 0.51 12.81 15.67
C MET A 17 0.16 11.41 15.17
N GLU A 18 1.06 10.44 15.37
CA GLU A 18 0.87 9.04 14.99
C GLU A 18 -0.13 8.31 15.91
N LEU A 19 -0.38 8.85 17.11
CA LEU A 19 -1.31 8.27 18.09
C LEU A 19 -2.70 8.93 18.05
N VAL A 20 -2.95 9.84 17.13
CA VAL A 20 -4.28 10.40 16.90
C VAL A 20 -5.26 9.27 16.54
N PRO A 21 -6.38 9.10 17.27
CA PRO A 21 -7.29 7.99 17.03
C PRO A 21 -7.96 8.09 15.66
N ARG A 22 -8.13 6.96 14.97
CA ARG A 22 -8.77 6.88 13.66
C ARG A 22 -10.30 6.85 13.77
N ILE A 23 -10.88 7.95 14.22
CA ILE A 23 -12.31 8.19 14.33
C ILE A 23 -12.74 9.39 13.50
N SER A 24 -14.00 9.47 13.10
CA SER A 24 -14.52 10.50 12.19
C SER A 24 -14.20 11.93 12.63
N ARG A 25 -14.25 12.23 13.94
CA ARG A 25 -13.91 13.56 14.48
C ARG A 25 -12.44 13.92 14.36
N ALA A 26 -11.56 12.92 14.34
CA ALA A 26 -10.11 13.11 14.33
C ALA A 26 -9.49 13.04 12.91
N GLN A 27 -10.26 12.72 11.87
CA GLN A 27 -9.76 12.55 10.50
C GLN A 27 -8.93 13.74 9.99
N ARG A 28 -9.30 14.96 10.35
CA ARG A 28 -8.56 16.16 9.95
C ARG A 28 -7.18 16.29 10.61
N MET A 29 -6.93 15.54 11.67
CA MET A 29 -5.66 15.48 12.40
C MET A 29 -4.85 14.23 12.05
N ASP A 30 -5.41 13.29 11.26
CA ASP A 30 -4.78 12.01 10.92
C ASP A 30 -3.65 12.21 9.90
N ALA A 31 -2.45 12.48 10.44
CA ALA A 31 -1.24 12.65 9.65
C ALA A 31 -0.80 11.34 8.98
N LEU A 32 -1.05 10.18 9.61
CA LEU A 32 -0.71 8.89 9.03
C LEU A 32 -1.51 8.63 7.75
N SER A 33 -2.82 8.89 7.75
CA SER A 33 -3.64 8.76 6.55
C SER A 33 -3.24 9.75 5.46
N ALA A 34 -2.90 10.98 5.82
CA ALA A 34 -2.41 11.99 4.88
C ALA A 34 -1.12 11.51 4.17
N MET A 35 -0.14 11.01 4.92
CA MET A 35 1.12 10.50 4.37
C MET A 35 0.92 9.19 3.59
N SER A 36 0.05 8.30 4.07
CA SER A 36 -0.29 7.06 3.35
C SER A 36 -0.90 7.33 1.98
N SER A 37 -1.76 8.35 1.86
CA SER A 37 -2.31 8.77 0.56
C SER A 37 -1.21 9.22 -0.40
N ALA A 38 -0.26 10.02 0.07
CA ALA A 38 0.88 10.46 -0.74
C ALA A 38 1.76 9.26 -1.17
N ALA A 39 2.00 8.31 -0.26
CA ALA A 39 2.76 7.10 -0.56
C ALA A 39 2.08 6.24 -1.64
N GLY A 40 0.77 5.99 -1.51
CA GLY A 40 0.01 5.23 -2.51
C GLY A 40 0.00 5.89 -3.89
N TYR A 41 -0.15 7.21 -3.96
CA TYR A 41 -0.02 7.97 -5.21
C TYR A 41 1.37 7.79 -5.84
N LYS A 42 2.42 8.01 -5.05
CA LYS A 42 3.80 7.95 -5.55
C LYS A 42 4.22 6.55 -5.96
N ALA A 43 3.75 5.51 -5.27
CA ALA A 43 4.01 4.11 -5.62
C ALA A 43 3.57 3.78 -7.05
N VAL A 44 2.37 4.24 -7.44
CA VAL A 44 1.87 4.04 -8.81
C VAL A 44 2.74 4.76 -9.84
N LEU A 45 3.18 5.98 -9.56
CA LEU A 45 4.07 6.71 -10.47
C LEU A 45 5.43 6.01 -10.62
N LEU A 46 5.97 5.44 -9.53
CA LEU A 46 7.19 4.63 -9.59
C LEU A 46 6.98 3.38 -10.44
N ALA A 47 5.88 2.66 -10.21
CA ALA A 47 5.54 1.50 -11.03
C ALA A 47 5.41 1.89 -12.51
N ALA A 48 4.71 2.98 -12.82
CA ALA A 48 4.50 3.45 -14.19
C ALA A 48 5.79 3.89 -14.88
N SER A 49 6.73 4.49 -14.14
CA SER A 49 8.02 4.93 -14.68
C SER A 49 9.03 3.79 -14.87
N THR A 50 8.86 2.68 -14.12
CA THR A 50 9.77 1.53 -14.18
C THR A 50 9.28 0.46 -15.16
N LEU A 51 7.95 0.30 -15.26
CA LEU A 51 7.35 -0.69 -16.16
C LEU A 51 7.55 -0.29 -17.62
N ASN A 52 8.11 -1.19 -18.42
CA ASN A 52 8.31 -1.01 -19.86
C ASN A 52 7.00 -1.25 -20.66
N LYS A 53 5.87 -0.75 -20.16
CA LYS A 53 4.55 -0.95 -20.73
C LYS A 53 3.65 0.25 -20.45
N PHE A 54 2.75 0.60 -21.38
CA PHE A 54 1.77 1.65 -21.14
C PHE A 54 0.74 1.24 -20.10
N PHE A 55 0.42 2.16 -19.20
CA PHE A 55 -0.69 1.96 -18.26
C PHE A 55 -2.04 1.99 -18.99
N PRO A 56 -2.35 3.01 -19.84
CA PRO A 56 -3.63 3.07 -20.52
C PRO A 56 -3.69 2.17 -21.75
N LEU A 57 -4.91 1.90 -22.21
CA LEU A 57 -5.18 1.46 -23.57
C LEU A 57 -4.68 2.54 -24.54
N MET A 58 -3.87 2.15 -25.51
CA MET A 58 -3.40 3.04 -26.55
C MET A 58 -3.89 2.57 -27.92
N MET A 59 -4.50 3.47 -28.67
CA MET A 59 -4.88 3.23 -30.06
C MET A 59 -4.00 4.08 -30.98
N THR A 60 -3.28 3.41 -31.88
CA THR A 60 -2.36 4.05 -32.82
C THR A 60 -2.62 3.53 -34.24
N ALA A 61 -2.04 4.17 -35.25
CA ALA A 61 -2.08 3.65 -36.61
C ALA A 61 -1.46 2.24 -36.73
N ALA A 62 -0.56 1.86 -35.82
CA ALA A 62 0.05 0.53 -35.76
C ALA A 62 -0.82 -0.52 -35.02
N GLY A 63 -2.00 -0.13 -34.52
CA GLY A 63 -2.93 -1.01 -33.81
C GLY A 63 -3.23 -0.60 -32.37
N THR A 64 -3.92 -1.49 -31.67
CA THR A 64 -4.34 -1.30 -30.28
C THR A 64 -3.37 -2.00 -29.33
N ILE A 65 -2.89 -1.26 -28.33
CA ILE A 65 -2.02 -1.76 -27.26
C ILE A 65 -2.87 -1.87 -25.99
N SER A 66 -2.93 -3.08 -25.42
CA SER A 66 -3.70 -3.33 -24.20
C SER A 66 -3.10 -2.59 -22.99
N PRO A 67 -3.95 -2.15 -22.04
CA PRO A 67 -3.50 -1.50 -20.82
C PRO A 67 -2.73 -2.47 -19.91
N ALA A 68 -1.91 -1.93 -19.02
CA ALA A 68 -1.24 -2.71 -18.00
C ALA A 68 -2.25 -3.26 -16.97
N ASN A 69 -1.97 -4.46 -16.46
CA ASN A 69 -2.69 -5.10 -15.36
C ASN A 69 -1.95 -4.82 -14.06
N ILE A 70 -2.62 -4.17 -13.12
CA ILE A 70 -2.07 -3.79 -11.82
C ILE A 70 -2.80 -4.56 -10.73
N LEU A 71 -2.05 -5.18 -9.83
CA LEU A 71 -2.58 -5.79 -8.60
C LEU A 71 -2.17 -4.92 -7.40
N VAL A 72 -3.15 -4.49 -6.61
CA VAL A 72 -2.91 -3.79 -5.34
C VAL A 72 -3.23 -4.74 -4.20
N ILE A 73 -2.26 -5.01 -3.33
CA ILE A 73 -2.42 -5.88 -2.17
C ILE A 73 -2.49 -5.00 -0.91
N GLY A 74 -3.67 -5.02 -0.28
CA GLY A 74 -4.06 -4.12 0.79
C GLY A 74 -4.87 -2.92 0.27
N ALA A 75 -6.12 -2.80 0.68
CA ALA A 75 -7.04 -1.70 0.34
C ALA A 75 -7.27 -0.74 1.53
N GLY A 76 -6.19 -0.44 2.28
CA GLY A 76 -6.16 0.66 3.22
C GLY A 76 -6.03 2.01 2.50
N VAL A 77 -5.74 3.10 3.24
CA VAL A 77 -5.63 4.45 2.67
C VAL A 77 -4.62 4.53 1.52
N ALA A 78 -3.42 3.93 1.69
CA ALA A 78 -2.41 3.88 0.63
C ALA A 78 -2.88 3.07 -0.57
N GLY A 79 -3.47 1.89 -0.33
CA GLY A 79 -3.98 1.01 -1.39
C GLY A 79 -5.13 1.63 -2.18
N LEU A 80 -6.13 2.21 -1.52
CA LEU A 80 -7.23 2.90 -2.19
C LEU A 80 -6.72 4.09 -3.03
N GLN A 81 -5.74 4.84 -2.54
CA GLN A 81 -5.13 5.91 -3.32
C GLN A 81 -4.33 5.36 -4.51
N ALA A 82 -3.62 4.24 -4.33
CA ALA A 82 -2.93 3.56 -5.43
C ALA A 82 -3.93 3.08 -6.50
N ILE A 83 -5.03 2.44 -6.10
CA ILE A 83 -6.12 2.03 -7.00
C ILE A 83 -6.64 3.22 -7.80
N ALA A 84 -7.02 4.30 -7.11
CA ALA A 84 -7.55 5.52 -7.75
C ALA A 84 -6.55 6.12 -8.75
N THR A 85 -5.26 6.14 -8.39
CA THR A 85 -4.20 6.70 -9.25
C THR A 85 -3.97 5.81 -10.48
N ALA A 86 -3.84 4.49 -10.30
CA ALA A 86 -3.63 3.55 -11.40
C ALA A 86 -4.82 3.56 -12.39
N LYS A 87 -6.06 3.66 -11.87
CA LYS A 87 -7.27 3.81 -12.68
C LYS A 87 -7.25 5.11 -13.50
N ARG A 88 -6.85 6.24 -12.90
CA ARG A 88 -6.70 7.52 -13.61
C ARG A 88 -5.64 7.46 -14.70
N LEU A 89 -4.58 6.68 -14.51
CA LEU A 89 -3.58 6.42 -15.55
C LEU A 89 -4.06 5.43 -16.62
N GLY A 90 -5.26 4.88 -16.48
CA GLY A 90 -5.90 4.02 -17.48
C GLY A 90 -5.58 2.53 -17.38
N ALA A 91 -4.96 2.08 -16.29
CA ALA A 91 -4.65 0.67 -16.05
C ALA A 91 -5.91 -0.16 -15.74
N ARG A 92 -5.82 -1.47 -15.98
CA ARG A 92 -6.75 -2.46 -15.40
C ARG A 92 -6.26 -2.76 -13.99
N VAL A 93 -7.12 -2.57 -13.00
CA VAL A 93 -6.73 -2.70 -11.60
C VAL A 93 -7.58 -3.77 -10.93
N LYS A 94 -6.90 -4.71 -10.29
CA LYS A 94 -7.44 -5.64 -9.30
C LYS A 94 -6.91 -5.24 -7.92
N ALA A 95 -7.70 -5.46 -6.89
CA ALA A 95 -7.26 -5.23 -5.52
C ALA A 95 -7.65 -6.40 -4.63
N PHE A 96 -6.71 -6.84 -3.81
CA PHE A 96 -6.88 -7.87 -2.80
C PHE A 96 -6.83 -7.25 -1.42
N ASP A 97 -7.77 -7.60 -0.57
CA ASP A 97 -7.75 -7.29 0.88
C ASP A 97 -8.53 -8.39 1.62
N THR A 98 -8.07 -8.72 2.80
CA THR A 98 -8.70 -9.76 3.64
C THR A 98 -10.00 -9.29 4.30
N ARG A 99 -10.26 -7.98 4.29
CA ARG A 99 -11.44 -7.35 4.92
C ARG A 99 -12.56 -7.14 3.90
N PRO A 100 -13.70 -7.83 3.99
CA PRO A 100 -14.80 -7.68 3.05
C PRO A 100 -15.40 -6.26 3.00
N ILE A 101 -15.33 -5.52 4.11
CA ILE A 101 -15.88 -4.17 4.23
C ILE A 101 -15.26 -3.16 3.23
N VAL A 102 -14.04 -3.40 2.73
CA VAL A 102 -13.38 -2.51 1.78
C VAL A 102 -13.78 -2.77 0.33
N LYS A 103 -14.52 -3.85 0.06
CA LYS A 103 -14.96 -4.23 -1.29
C LYS A 103 -15.69 -3.10 -2.01
N GLU A 104 -16.70 -2.53 -1.38
CA GLU A 104 -17.49 -1.43 -1.96
C GLU A 104 -16.60 -0.21 -2.31
N GLN A 105 -15.62 0.08 -1.45
CA GLN A 105 -14.69 1.18 -1.69
C GLN A 105 -13.80 0.92 -2.92
N VAL A 106 -13.30 -0.31 -3.07
CA VAL A 106 -12.49 -0.74 -4.23
C VAL A 106 -13.31 -0.66 -5.51
N GLU A 107 -14.51 -1.23 -5.51
CA GLU A 107 -15.42 -1.27 -6.68
C GLU A 107 -15.89 0.14 -7.07
N SER A 108 -16.11 1.03 -6.11
CA SER A 108 -16.47 2.44 -6.37
C SER A 108 -15.37 3.21 -7.11
N LEU A 109 -14.11 2.79 -6.97
CA LEU A 109 -12.97 3.33 -7.72
C LEU A 109 -12.82 2.69 -9.11
N GLY A 110 -13.69 1.75 -9.48
CA GLY A 110 -13.68 1.05 -10.76
C GLY A 110 -12.64 -0.07 -10.86
N ALA A 111 -12.15 -0.59 -9.74
CA ALA A 111 -11.28 -1.76 -9.69
C ALA A 111 -12.08 -3.03 -9.40
N GLU A 112 -11.55 -4.17 -9.80
CA GLU A 112 -12.08 -5.50 -9.47
C GLU A 112 -11.57 -5.91 -8.07
N PHE A 113 -12.49 -6.29 -7.18
CA PHE A 113 -12.11 -6.79 -5.87
C PHE A 113 -11.91 -8.31 -5.90
N VAL A 114 -10.74 -8.75 -5.47
CA VAL A 114 -10.39 -10.15 -5.28
C VAL A 114 -10.68 -10.51 -3.84
N SER A 115 -11.67 -11.35 -3.60
CA SER A 115 -12.10 -11.75 -2.26
C SER A 115 -11.44 -13.03 -1.80
N LEU A 116 -11.17 -13.10 -0.50
CA LEU A 116 -10.88 -14.34 0.20
C LEU A 116 -12.23 -14.96 0.64
N GLU A 117 -12.64 -16.07 0.06
CA GLU A 117 -13.82 -16.81 0.52
C GLU A 117 -13.48 -17.63 1.78
N THR A 118 -13.41 -16.96 2.93
CA THR A 118 -13.19 -17.61 4.22
C THR A 118 -14.25 -17.19 5.22
N SER A 119 -14.52 -18.06 6.20
CA SER A 119 -15.44 -17.80 7.31
C SER A 119 -14.81 -16.95 8.43
N GLU A 120 -13.53 -16.61 8.33
CA GLU A 120 -12.80 -15.83 9.33
C GLU A 120 -12.78 -14.34 8.94
N GLU A 121 -13.29 -13.47 9.82
CA GLU A 121 -13.23 -12.02 9.63
C GLU A 121 -11.95 -11.43 10.24
N ALA A 122 -11.09 -10.88 9.38
CA ALA A 122 -9.82 -10.26 9.79
C ALA A 122 -9.99 -8.78 10.17
N GLN A 123 -10.79 -8.49 11.20
CA GLN A 123 -10.97 -7.09 11.65
C GLN A 123 -10.63 -6.88 13.13
N THR A 124 -9.76 -5.89 13.40
CA THR A 124 -9.65 -5.25 14.72
C THR A 124 -10.54 -4.02 14.82
N THR A 125 -10.88 -3.63 16.04
CA THR A 125 -11.61 -2.40 16.39
C THR A 125 -10.94 -1.11 15.89
N GLY A 126 -9.68 -1.17 15.42
CA GLY A 126 -8.88 -0.03 14.93
C GLY A 126 -8.69 0.03 13.42
N GLY A 127 -9.31 -0.87 12.63
CA GLY A 127 -9.19 -0.88 11.17
C GLY A 127 -7.86 -1.41 10.62
N TYR A 128 -7.04 -2.05 11.45
CA TYR A 128 -5.83 -2.79 11.05
C TYR A 128 -6.12 -4.28 10.94
N ALA A 129 -5.33 -5.00 10.10
CA ALA A 129 -5.38 -6.45 10.04
C ALA A 129 -4.87 -7.09 11.35
N GLU A 130 -5.49 -8.21 11.77
CA GLU A 130 -5.00 -9.05 12.86
C GLU A 130 -4.03 -10.12 12.34
N GLU A 131 -3.28 -10.71 13.27
CA GLU A 131 -2.47 -11.90 12.99
C GLU A 131 -3.40 -13.10 12.91
N MET A 132 -3.43 -13.77 11.74
CA MET A 132 -4.34 -14.85 11.40
C MET A 132 -3.68 -16.22 11.50
N SER A 133 -4.47 -17.29 11.33
CA SER A 133 -3.99 -18.67 11.34
C SER A 133 -3.05 -18.95 10.15
N GLU A 134 -2.21 -19.98 10.26
CA GLU A 134 -1.34 -20.44 9.17
C GLU A 134 -2.15 -20.84 7.92
N ASP A 135 -3.28 -21.52 8.12
CA ASP A 135 -4.20 -21.92 7.03
C ASP A 135 -4.76 -20.70 6.29
N PHE A 136 -5.02 -19.60 7.00
CA PHE A 136 -5.45 -18.35 6.40
C PHE A 136 -4.37 -17.76 5.48
N TYR A 137 -3.11 -17.72 5.92
CA TYR A 137 -2.01 -17.23 5.10
C TYR A 137 -1.77 -18.11 3.87
N GLN A 138 -1.94 -19.42 3.97
CA GLN A 138 -1.84 -20.32 2.81
C GLN A 138 -2.92 -20.04 1.76
N HIS A 139 -4.16 -19.78 2.18
CA HIS A 139 -5.24 -19.38 1.28
C HIS A 139 -4.98 -18.02 0.62
N GLU A 140 -4.49 -17.06 1.41
CA GLU A 140 -4.11 -15.74 0.92
C GLU A 140 -3.03 -15.83 -0.16
N HIS A 141 -1.96 -16.60 0.09
CA HIS A 141 -0.89 -16.86 -0.87
C HIS A 141 -1.42 -17.54 -2.14
N ALA A 142 -2.32 -18.52 -2.03
CA ALA A 142 -2.89 -19.19 -3.18
C ALA A 142 -3.63 -18.23 -4.10
N ILE A 143 -4.50 -17.37 -3.54
CA ILE A 143 -5.25 -16.37 -4.29
C ILE A 143 -4.32 -15.35 -4.95
N ILE A 144 -3.36 -14.81 -4.21
CA ILE A 144 -2.39 -13.85 -4.77
C ILE A 144 -1.61 -14.50 -5.91
N SER A 145 -1.13 -15.75 -5.70
CA SER A 145 -0.35 -16.51 -6.68
C SER A 145 -1.09 -16.72 -8.00
N GLU A 146 -2.40 -16.94 -7.97
CA GLU A 146 -3.23 -17.12 -9.18
C GLU A 146 -3.21 -15.88 -10.08
N HIS A 147 -3.08 -14.69 -9.49
CA HIS A 147 -3.15 -13.44 -10.23
C HIS A 147 -1.78 -12.94 -10.75
N LEU A 148 -0.68 -13.32 -10.12
CA LEU A 148 0.66 -12.81 -10.44
C LEU A 148 1.11 -13.08 -11.88
N PRO A 149 0.88 -14.26 -12.51
CA PRO A 149 1.33 -14.53 -13.89
C PRO A 149 0.75 -13.59 -14.94
N THR A 150 -0.39 -12.97 -14.65
CA THR A 150 -1.07 -12.03 -15.57
C THR A 150 -0.90 -10.57 -15.19
N THR A 151 -0.22 -10.30 -14.07
CA THR A 151 0.00 -8.96 -13.52
C THR A 151 1.28 -8.35 -14.06
N ASP A 152 1.23 -7.09 -14.47
CA ASP A 152 2.39 -6.33 -14.96
C ASP A 152 3.06 -5.54 -13.84
N ALA A 153 2.28 -5.02 -12.86
CA ALA A 153 2.84 -4.42 -11.66
C ALA A 153 2.02 -4.73 -10.42
N VAL A 154 2.69 -4.95 -9.31
CA VAL A 154 2.10 -5.15 -7.98
C VAL A 154 2.46 -3.98 -7.08
N ILE A 155 1.50 -3.52 -6.28
CA ILE A 155 1.72 -2.54 -5.22
C ILE A 155 1.25 -3.17 -3.91
N THR A 156 2.18 -3.39 -2.98
CA THR A 156 1.86 -3.96 -1.67
C THR A 156 1.82 -2.87 -0.60
N THR A 157 0.78 -2.91 0.23
CA THR A 157 0.54 -1.88 1.25
C THR A 157 0.12 -2.48 2.60
N ALA A 158 0.19 -3.80 2.77
CA ALA A 158 -0.28 -4.47 3.96
C ALA A 158 0.68 -4.25 5.14
N GLN A 159 0.18 -3.60 6.18
CA GLN A 159 0.95 -3.28 7.38
C GLN A 159 0.13 -3.61 8.62
N ILE A 160 0.81 -4.10 9.66
CA ILE A 160 0.24 -4.32 10.99
C ILE A 160 0.91 -3.33 11.94
N PHE A 161 0.10 -2.54 12.66
CA PHE A 161 0.63 -1.51 13.55
C PHE A 161 1.56 -2.09 14.63
N GLY A 162 2.79 -1.58 14.69
CA GLY A 162 3.77 -1.99 15.70
C GLY A 162 4.36 -3.39 15.53
N LYS A 163 4.04 -4.10 14.44
CA LYS A 163 4.56 -5.44 14.12
C LYS A 163 5.28 -5.44 12.78
N ARG A 164 5.97 -6.53 12.50
CA ARG A 164 6.51 -6.82 11.18
C ARG A 164 5.37 -6.97 10.17
N ALA A 165 5.57 -6.50 8.95
CA ALA A 165 4.63 -6.68 7.85
C ALA A 165 4.45 -8.16 7.52
N PRO A 166 3.23 -8.60 7.13
CA PRO A 166 3.00 -9.97 6.72
C PRO A 166 3.74 -10.25 5.40
N LEU A 167 4.28 -11.46 5.26
CA LEU A 167 4.84 -11.94 4.01
C LEU A 167 3.69 -12.40 3.11
N LEU A 168 3.50 -11.74 1.96
CA LEU A 168 2.38 -11.99 1.04
C LEU A 168 2.83 -12.51 -0.32
N ILE A 169 4.09 -12.25 -0.70
CA ILE A 169 4.67 -12.67 -1.97
C ILE A 169 5.99 -13.37 -1.69
N THR A 170 6.03 -14.68 -1.90
CA THR A 170 7.25 -15.49 -1.75
C THR A 170 8.14 -15.38 -2.98
N GLU A 171 9.39 -15.84 -2.90
CA GLU A 171 10.30 -15.90 -4.03
C GLU A 171 9.74 -16.76 -5.17
N GLU A 172 9.15 -17.92 -4.85
CA GLU A 172 8.50 -18.78 -5.85
C GLU A 172 7.37 -18.07 -6.59
N MET A 173 6.59 -17.27 -5.87
CA MET A 173 5.53 -16.48 -6.48
C MET A 173 6.10 -15.40 -7.42
N VAL A 174 7.20 -14.75 -7.06
CA VAL A 174 7.88 -13.79 -7.94
C VAL A 174 8.36 -14.44 -9.24
N GLN A 175 8.84 -15.68 -9.18
CA GLN A 175 9.28 -16.44 -10.37
C GLN A 175 8.16 -16.69 -11.37
N THR A 176 6.90 -16.65 -10.96
CA THR A 176 5.74 -16.80 -11.87
C THR A 176 5.40 -15.53 -12.63
N MET A 177 5.90 -14.39 -12.20
CA MET A 177 5.63 -13.10 -12.83
C MET A 177 6.36 -12.96 -14.18
N ARG A 178 5.81 -12.12 -15.05
CA ARG A 178 6.42 -11.86 -16.37
C ARG A 178 7.73 -11.10 -16.22
N TYR A 179 8.68 -11.41 -17.09
CA TYR A 179 9.91 -10.64 -17.21
C TYR A 179 9.62 -9.15 -17.46
N GLY A 180 10.28 -8.27 -16.72
CA GLY A 180 10.06 -6.82 -16.75
C GLY A 180 8.90 -6.31 -15.91
N SER A 181 8.19 -7.21 -15.19
CA SER A 181 7.18 -6.81 -14.19
C SER A 181 7.81 -6.01 -13.05
N VAL A 182 6.97 -5.30 -12.31
CA VAL A 182 7.39 -4.41 -11.22
C VAL A 182 6.64 -4.75 -9.93
N ILE A 183 7.34 -4.81 -8.82
CA ILE A 183 6.75 -4.82 -7.47
C ILE A 183 7.16 -3.52 -6.77
N VAL A 184 6.21 -2.78 -6.21
CA VAL A 184 6.48 -1.63 -5.33
C VAL A 184 5.98 -1.99 -3.94
N ASP A 185 6.91 -2.20 -3.02
CA ASP A 185 6.61 -2.64 -1.66
C ASP A 185 6.65 -1.45 -0.68
N LEU A 186 5.46 -1.00 -0.24
CA LEU A 186 5.31 0.10 0.73
C LEU A 186 5.48 -0.35 2.19
N ALA A 187 5.58 -1.65 2.43
CA ALA A 187 5.80 -2.20 3.77
C ALA A 187 7.29 -2.43 4.07
N ALA A 188 8.19 -1.98 3.21
CA ALA A 188 9.62 -2.25 3.30
C ALA A 188 10.26 -1.86 4.65
N GLU A 189 9.82 -0.76 5.28
CA GLU A 189 10.29 -0.32 6.60
C GLU A 189 9.94 -1.31 7.71
N GLN A 190 8.88 -2.09 7.52
CA GLN A 190 8.40 -3.08 8.49
C GLN A 190 8.77 -4.52 8.09
N GLY A 191 9.77 -4.68 7.22
CA GLY A 191 10.27 -5.98 6.75
C GLY A 191 9.77 -6.41 5.39
N GLY A 192 8.82 -5.68 4.79
CA GLY A 192 8.30 -5.93 3.45
C GLY A 192 7.20 -6.99 3.37
N ASN A 193 6.34 -6.85 2.35
CA ASN A 193 5.34 -7.87 1.99
C ASN A 193 5.88 -8.87 0.94
N CYS A 194 7.00 -8.57 0.29
CA CYS A 194 7.68 -9.46 -0.64
C CYS A 194 8.96 -9.99 0.00
N GLU A 195 9.19 -11.29 -0.10
CA GLU A 195 10.38 -11.95 0.46
C GLU A 195 11.70 -11.37 -0.06
N LEU A 196 11.71 -10.94 -1.31
CA LEU A 196 12.88 -10.38 -1.98
C LEU A 196 13.05 -8.86 -1.77
N THR A 197 12.22 -8.24 -0.93
CA THR A 197 12.30 -6.83 -0.58
C THR A 197 13.63 -6.51 0.12
N VAL A 198 14.32 -5.49 -0.39
CA VAL A 198 15.51 -4.92 0.27
C VAL A 198 15.21 -3.46 0.60
N PRO A 199 14.96 -3.10 1.88
CA PRO A 199 14.55 -1.76 2.27
C PRO A 199 15.46 -0.66 1.73
N GLY A 200 14.87 0.37 1.13
CA GLY A 200 15.56 1.52 0.55
C GLY A 200 16.26 1.24 -0.79
N LYS A 201 16.08 0.07 -1.38
CA LYS A 201 16.74 -0.29 -2.64
C LYS A 201 15.74 -0.69 -3.72
N SER A 202 16.21 -0.57 -4.96
CA SER A 202 15.61 -1.19 -6.14
C SER A 202 16.51 -2.35 -6.55
N VAL A 203 15.94 -3.54 -6.64
CA VAL A 203 16.66 -4.77 -7.02
C VAL A 203 15.91 -5.48 -8.14
N GLU A 204 16.63 -6.16 -9.02
CA GLU A 204 16.05 -7.07 -9.99
C GLU A 204 16.28 -8.51 -9.54
N ARG A 205 15.20 -9.30 -9.50
CA ARG A 205 15.22 -10.73 -9.18
C ARG A 205 14.28 -11.47 -10.12
N HIS A 206 14.75 -12.55 -10.71
CA HIS A 206 13.99 -13.36 -11.67
C HIS A 206 13.39 -12.55 -12.83
N GLY A 207 14.07 -11.45 -13.23
CA GLY A 207 13.57 -10.53 -14.25
C GLY A 207 12.44 -9.60 -13.79
N VAL A 208 12.14 -9.55 -12.49
CA VAL A 208 11.16 -8.65 -11.87
C VAL A 208 11.89 -7.53 -11.13
N ASN A 209 11.47 -6.29 -11.36
CA ASN A 209 11.99 -5.12 -10.65
C ASN A 209 11.26 -4.94 -9.32
N ILE A 210 11.96 -5.06 -8.20
CA ILE A 210 11.41 -4.91 -6.86
C ILE A 210 11.90 -3.57 -6.29
N LEU A 211 10.97 -2.63 -6.14
CA LEU A 211 11.20 -1.31 -5.61
C LEU A 211 10.73 -1.26 -4.17
N SER A 212 11.62 -0.97 -3.25
CA SER A 212 11.34 -0.97 -1.81
C SER A 212 11.67 0.39 -1.19
N PRO A 213 11.00 1.47 -1.65
CA PRO A 213 11.32 2.82 -1.23
C PRO A 213 10.98 3.03 0.23
N LEU A 214 11.81 3.81 0.91
CA LEU A 214 11.53 4.35 2.23
C LEU A 214 11.05 5.80 2.09
N ASP A 215 10.18 6.21 2.98
CA ASP A 215 9.75 7.61 3.11
C ASP A 215 9.28 8.26 1.78
N LEU A 216 8.40 7.57 1.05
CA LEU A 216 7.82 8.11 -0.19
C LEU A 216 7.16 9.49 -0.05
N PRO A 217 6.49 9.84 1.07
CA PRO A 217 5.92 11.16 1.23
C PRO A 217 6.94 12.29 1.11
N SER A 218 8.18 12.11 1.55
CA SER A 218 9.21 13.16 1.46
C SER A 218 9.59 13.48 0.01
N SER A 219 9.43 12.54 -0.91
CA SER A 219 9.63 12.77 -2.34
C SER A 219 8.58 13.70 -2.99
N LEU A 220 7.50 14.02 -2.26
CA LEU A 220 6.43 14.95 -2.63
C LEU A 220 6.36 16.11 -1.63
N SER A 221 7.51 16.58 -1.18
CA SER A 221 7.71 17.46 -0.02
C SER A 221 6.79 18.69 0.01
N TYR A 222 6.49 19.30 -1.12
CA TYR A 222 5.62 20.48 -1.17
C TYR A 222 4.21 20.19 -0.62
N HIS A 223 3.50 19.23 -1.22
CA HIS A 223 2.13 18.93 -0.82
C HIS A 223 2.06 18.15 0.49
N THR A 224 3.01 17.25 0.76
CA THR A 224 3.00 16.48 2.01
C THR A 224 3.30 17.36 3.22
N SER A 225 4.20 18.34 3.10
CA SER A 225 4.40 19.35 4.16
C SER A 225 3.16 20.19 4.39
N GLU A 226 2.46 20.59 3.32
CA GLU A 226 1.20 21.33 3.43
C GLU A 226 0.11 20.49 4.13
N MET A 227 -0.04 19.21 3.73
CA MET A 227 -1.01 18.29 4.36
C MET A 227 -0.69 18.09 5.84
N PHE A 228 0.56 17.80 6.18
CA PHE A 228 1.02 17.61 7.54
C PHE A 228 0.80 18.88 8.39
N SER A 229 1.15 20.05 7.87
CA SER A 229 0.93 21.35 8.53
C SER A 229 -0.56 21.58 8.84
N ARG A 230 -1.46 21.20 7.91
CA ARG A 230 -2.91 21.29 8.13
C ARG A 230 -3.36 20.34 9.25
N ASN A 231 -2.85 19.10 9.29
CA ASN A 231 -3.15 18.15 10.36
C ASN A 231 -2.73 18.71 11.74
N VAL A 232 -1.48 19.21 11.86
CA VAL A 232 -0.95 19.78 13.10
C VAL A 232 -1.77 21.01 13.55
N ARG A 233 -2.10 21.92 12.62
CA ARG A 233 -2.90 23.11 12.95
C ARG A 233 -4.28 22.75 13.52
N VAL A 234 -4.93 21.71 13.00
CA VAL A 234 -6.22 21.27 13.55
C VAL A 234 -6.04 20.66 14.93
N ALA A 235 -4.98 19.85 15.16
CA ALA A 235 -4.67 19.31 16.47
C ALA A 235 -4.42 20.42 17.51
N GLN A 236 -3.64 21.46 17.15
CA GLN A 236 -3.37 22.61 18.01
C GLN A 236 -4.63 23.42 18.35
N GLY A 237 -5.60 23.51 17.45
CA GLY A 237 -6.85 24.24 17.69
C GLY A 237 -7.83 23.53 18.66
N LEU A 238 -7.50 22.31 19.12
CA LEU A 238 -8.26 21.55 20.09
C LEU A 238 -7.61 21.56 21.50
N LEU A 239 -6.44 22.12 21.64
CA LEU A 239 -5.68 22.31 22.89
C LEU A 239 -5.92 23.68 23.48
#